data_493f946ee373b2294554832481f63e06
#
_entry.id   493f946ee373b2294554832481f63e06
#
_cell.length_a   1.000
_cell.length_b   1.000
_cell.length_c   1.000
_cell.angle_alpha   90.00
_cell.angle_beta   90.00
_cell.angle_gamma   90.00
#
_symmetry.space_group_name_H-M   'P 1'
#
loop_
_entity.id
_entity.type
_entity.pdbx_description
1 polymer ?
#
loop_
_entity_poly.entity_id
_entity_poly.type
_entity_poly.pdbx_seq_one_letter_code
_entity_poly.pdbx_strand_id
1 'polypeptide(L)'
;YYSREGIVRGRLEEKVNANFAMMYHGSRTVTIDDKYRVKYIDVTTEESDGLKAVKSFAFVSGLVDLAKEALNSDSSKEANTTPQYYPLVMDAPFSNVDEIHIRNISAILSRSAEQVIIAVMQKDWEPAAEIMAPLVGKSYRIEKDHDADGKEIDTMTHIKEN
;
A
#
# COMPACT_ATOMS: atom_id res chain seq x y z
N TYR A 1 10.34 -12.92 29.78
CA TYR A 1 9.58 -13.71 28.81
C TYR A 1 8.90 -12.75 27.84
N TYR A 2 9.50 -12.55 26.68
CA TYR A 2 8.77 -11.87 25.59
C TYR A 2 7.64 -12.82 25.14
N SER A 3 6.40 -12.37 25.18
CA SER A 3 5.28 -13.12 24.61
C SER A 3 5.53 -13.31 23.11
N ARG A 4 5.01 -14.37 22.50
CA ARG A 4 5.04 -14.56 21.04
C ARG A 4 4.55 -13.32 20.28
N GLU A 5 3.56 -12.67 20.81
CA GLU A 5 2.99 -11.42 20.33
C GLU A 5 4.03 -10.28 20.34
N GLY A 6 4.78 -10.11 21.42
CA GLY A 6 5.82 -9.09 21.51
C GLY A 6 6.93 -9.26 20.47
N ILE A 7 7.31 -10.50 20.16
CA ILE A 7 8.31 -10.83 19.13
C ILE A 7 7.75 -10.44 17.74
N VAL A 8 6.51 -10.84 17.43
CA VAL A 8 5.87 -10.53 16.15
C VAL A 8 5.72 -9.02 15.97
N ARG A 9 5.28 -8.32 17.00
CA ARG A 9 5.14 -6.86 16.98
C ARG A 9 6.48 -6.15 16.77
N GLY A 10 7.54 -6.58 17.44
CA GLY A 10 8.88 -6.03 17.24
C GLY A 10 9.38 -6.21 15.80
N ARG A 11 9.19 -7.40 15.22
CA ARG A 11 9.54 -7.67 13.83
C ARG A 11 8.72 -6.82 12.85
N LEU A 12 7.42 -6.64 13.13
CA LEU A 12 6.57 -5.76 12.34
C LEU A 12 7.06 -4.31 12.41
N GLU A 13 7.40 -3.81 13.61
CA GLU A 13 7.92 -2.46 13.81
C GLU A 13 9.20 -2.22 13.02
N GLU A 14 10.13 -3.17 12.99
CA GLU A 14 11.36 -3.10 12.19
C GLU A 14 11.04 -2.94 10.69
N LYS A 15 10.13 -3.76 10.16
CA LYS A 15 9.72 -3.69 8.75
C LYS A 15 8.98 -2.40 8.40
N VAL A 16 8.10 -1.97 9.29
CA VAL A 16 7.37 -0.71 9.13
C VAL A 16 8.34 0.47 9.11
N ASN A 17 9.32 0.52 9.99
CA ASN A 17 10.33 1.58 9.98
C ASN A 17 11.20 1.53 8.73
N ALA A 18 11.59 0.35 8.26
CA ALA A 18 12.35 0.21 7.01
C ALA A 18 11.57 0.73 5.81
N ASN A 19 10.30 0.35 5.67
CA ASN A 19 9.43 0.82 4.60
C ASN A 19 9.11 2.32 4.72
N PHE A 20 8.90 2.81 5.95
CA PHE A 20 8.67 4.23 6.21
C PHE A 20 9.87 5.10 5.79
N ALA A 21 11.09 4.69 6.13
CA ALA A 21 12.31 5.40 5.76
C ALA A 21 12.55 5.46 4.24
N MET A 22 12.06 4.50 3.49
CA MET A 22 12.12 4.54 2.02
C MET A 22 11.12 5.54 1.41
N MET A 23 9.99 5.77 2.07
CA MET A 23 8.93 6.66 1.58
C MET A 23 9.04 8.08 2.11
N TYR A 24 9.66 8.27 3.27
CA TYR A 24 9.77 9.54 3.96
C TYR A 24 11.22 9.98 4.10
N HIS A 25 11.54 11.14 3.59
CA HIS A 25 12.91 11.68 3.60
C HIS A 25 13.32 12.42 4.89
N GLY A 26 12.45 12.45 5.89
CA GLY A 26 12.76 13.06 7.18
C GLY A 26 13.37 12.07 8.18
N SER A 27 13.67 12.57 9.38
CA SER A 27 14.29 11.77 10.46
C SER A 27 13.30 11.10 11.41
N ARG A 28 12.00 11.10 11.09
CA ARG A 28 10.98 10.52 11.96
C ARG A 28 11.05 9.00 11.96
N THR A 29 10.83 8.42 13.12
CA THR A 29 10.65 6.98 13.31
C THR A 29 9.29 6.70 13.93
N VAL A 30 8.80 5.49 13.71
CA VAL A 30 7.50 5.06 14.24
C VAL A 30 7.68 3.90 15.20
N THR A 31 6.73 3.77 16.13
CA THR A 31 6.59 2.61 17.01
C THR A 31 5.20 2.02 16.88
N ILE A 32 5.07 0.75 17.21
CA ILE A 32 3.79 0.01 17.19
C ILE A 32 3.40 -0.33 18.62
N ASP A 33 2.27 0.24 19.08
CA ASP A 33 1.77 -0.02 20.42
C ASP A 33 1.13 -1.42 20.57
N ASP A 34 0.72 -1.77 21.78
CA ASP A 34 0.07 -3.03 22.12
C ASP A 34 -1.26 -3.30 21.41
N LYS A 35 -1.84 -2.27 20.82
CA LYS A 35 -3.06 -2.33 19.98
C LYS A 35 -2.75 -2.28 18.47
N TYR A 36 -1.49 -2.49 18.09
CA TYR A 36 -1.01 -2.41 16.72
C TYR A 36 -1.25 -1.06 16.04
N ARG A 37 -1.29 0.03 16.82
CA ARG A 37 -1.39 1.38 16.27
C ARG A 37 0.01 1.95 16.04
N VAL A 38 0.24 2.51 14.87
CA VAL A 38 1.50 3.15 14.50
C VAL A 38 1.52 4.58 15.04
N LYS A 39 2.54 4.91 15.82
CA LYS A 39 2.77 6.23 16.42
C LYS A 39 4.17 6.73 16.11
N TYR A 40 4.35 8.05 16.02
CA TYR A 40 5.70 8.63 15.99
C TYR A 40 6.33 8.63 17.37
N ILE A 41 7.65 8.41 17.43
CA ILE A 41 8.37 8.30 18.70
C ILE A 41 8.52 9.67 19.35
N ASP A 42 8.85 10.74 18.65
CA ASP A 42 9.27 12.01 19.26
C ASP A 42 8.50 13.23 18.72
N VAL A 43 7.23 13.12 18.36
CA VAL A 43 6.52 14.22 17.70
C VAL A 43 5.19 14.54 18.36
N THR A 44 5.05 15.78 18.79
CA THR A 44 3.81 16.38 19.29
C THR A 44 3.08 17.24 18.24
N THR A 45 3.62 17.34 17.03
CA THR A 45 3.06 18.16 15.94
C THR A 45 1.99 17.40 15.16
N GLU A 46 1.02 18.15 14.65
CA GLU A 46 -0.02 17.60 13.77
C GLU A 46 0.60 16.92 12.54
N GLU A 47 -0.01 15.85 12.15
CA GLU A 47 0.39 15.02 11.02
C GLU A 47 -0.33 15.49 9.76
N SER A 48 0.42 15.77 8.68
CA SER A 48 -0.18 16.06 7.38
C SER A 48 -0.84 14.81 6.78
N ASP A 49 -1.81 14.99 5.88
CA ASP A 49 -2.50 13.87 5.25
C ASP A 49 -1.55 12.98 4.43
N GLY A 50 -0.58 13.58 3.74
CA GLY A 50 0.47 12.82 3.04
C GLY A 50 1.29 11.95 3.99
N LEU A 51 1.63 12.47 5.18
CA LEU A 51 2.38 11.70 6.17
C LEU A 51 1.55 10.58 6.81
N LYS A 52 0.24 10.79 6.99
CA LYS A 52 -0.70 9.71 7.40
C LYS A 52 -0.74 8.60 6.35
N ALA A 53 -0.78 8.96 5.07
CA ALA A 53 -0.77 7.99 3.98
C ALA A 53 0.54 7.19 3.99
N VAL A 54 1.70 7.83 4.02
CA VAL A 54 3.02 7.17 4.09
C VAL A 54 3.09 6.20 5.27
N LYS A 55 2.61 6.61 6.45
CA LYS A 55 2.56 5.75 7.65
C LYS A 55 1.67 4.53 7.45
N SER A 56 0.50 4.71 6.84
CA SER A 56 -0.44 3.62 6.54
C SER A 56 0.16 2.64 5.53
N PHE A 57 0.79 3.14 4.48
CA PHE A 57 1.48 2.32 3.49
C PHE A 57 2.64 1.54 4.09
N ALA A 58 3.47 2.18 4.92
CA ALA A 58 4.56 1.51 5.61
C ALA A 58 4.05 0.35 6.47
N PHE A 59 2.92 0.54 7.15
CA PHE A 59 2.31 -0.49 7.98
C PHE A 59 1.80 -1.66 7.13
N VAL A 60 1.02 -1.39 6.07
CA VAL A 60 0.50 -2.44 5.18
C VAL A 60 1.63 -3.21 4.51
N SER A 61 2.64 -2.51 3.98
CA SER A 61 3.80 -3.16 3.36
C SER A 61 4.59 -3.99 4.38
N GLY A 62 4.76 -3.50 5.60
CA GLY A 62 5.40 -4.25 6.69
C GLY A 62 4.66 -5.53 7.07
N LEU A 63 3.31 -5.50 7.07
CA LEU A 63 2.49 -6.69 7.28
C LEU A 63 2.67 -7.71 6.15
N VAL A 64 2.68 -7.26 4.89
CA VAL A 64 2.91 -8.12 3.73
C VAL A 64 4.30 -8.76 3.80
N ASP A 65 5.33 -8.00 4.13
CA ASP A 65 6.69 -8.51 4.28
C ASP A 65 6.79 -9.56 5.41
N LEU A 66 6.12 -9.31 6.53
CA LEU A 66 6.08 -10.26 7.63
C LEU A 66 5.33 -11.55 7.25
N ALA A 67 4.24 -11.43 6.50
CA ALA A 67 3.49 -12.59 6.00
C ALA A 67 4.31 -13.42 5.02
N LYS A 68 5.04 -12.78 4.09
CA LYS A 68 5.97 -13.47 3.16
C LYS A 68 7.05 -14.25 3.91
N GLU A 69 7.64 -13.68 4.95
CA GLU A 69 8.63 -14.39 5.76
C GLU A 69 8.04 -15.59 6.49
N ALA A 70 6.83 -15.46 7.03
CA ALA A 70 6.15 -16.56 7.70
C ALA A 70 5.88 -17.73 6.73
N LEU A 71 5.41 -17.43 5.52
CA LEU A 71 5.18 -18.45 4.47
C LEU A 71 6.49 -19.13 4.04
N ASN A 72 7.57 -18.37 3.87
CA ASN A 72 8.86 -18.92 3.48
C ASN A 72 9.50 -19.78 4.59
N SER A 73 9.23 -19.48 5.86
CA SER A 73 9.75 -20.26 6.98
C SER A 73 9.01 -21.59 7.20
N ASP A 74 7.74 -21.67 6.80
CA ASP A 74 6.92 -22.88 6.90
C ASP A 74 7.13 -23.86 5.72
N SER A 75 7.75 -23.44 4.65
CA SER A 75 8.03 -24.29 3.46
C SER A 75 8.99 -25.47 3.75
N SER A 76 9.51 -25.62 4.98
CA SER A 76 10.25 -26.81 5.44
C SER A 76 9.35 -27.94 5.94
N LYS A 77 8.04 -27.74 6.01
CA LYS A 77 7.06 -28.75 6.44
C LYS A 77 6.06 -29.03 5.33
N GLU A 78 6.32 -30.14 4.61
CA GLU A 78 5.45 -30.80 3.64
C GLU A 78 5.28 -30.12 2.27
N ALA A 79 5.72 -30.85 1.27
CA ALA A 79 5.82 -30.54 -0.17
C ALA A 79 4.47 -30.37 -0.92
N ASN A 80 3.40 -29.92 -0.28
CA ASN A 80 2.06 -29.80 -0.90
C ASN A 80 1.34 -28.46 -0.67
N THR A 81 1.99 -27.45 -0.08
CA THR A 81 1.39 -26.12 -0.02
C THR A 81 1.87 -25.30 -1.21
N THR A 82 1.01 -25.19 -2.22
CA THR A 82 1.16 -24.16 -3.26
C THR A 82 1.31 -22.82 -2.55
N PRO A 83 2.35 -22.01 -2.83
CA PRO A 83 2.48 -20.69 -2.24
C PRO A 83 1.18 -19.92 -2.51
N GLN A 84 0.48 -19.54 -1.45
CA GLN A 84 -0.73 -18.75 -1.60
C GLN A 84 -0.28 -17.30 -1.80
N TYR A 85 -0.33 -16.85 -3.05
CA TYR A 85 -0.08 -15.45 -3.40
C TYR A 85 -1.36 -14.66 -3.14
N TYR A 86 -1.31 -13.78 -2.17
CA TYR A 86 -2.42 -12.87 -1.87
C TYR A 86 -2.23 -11.57 -2.65
N PRO A 87 -3.22 -11.15 -3.44
CA PRO A 87 -3.17 -9.84 -4.07
C PRO A 87 -3.29 -8.74 -3.03
N LEU A 88 -2.52 -7.67 -3.19
CA LEU A 88 -2.72 -6.43 -2.46
C LEU A 88 -3.74 -5.58 -3.23
N VAL A 89 -4.91 -5.38 -2.64
CA VAL A 89 -5.99 -4.58 -3.23
C VAL A 89 -6.09 -3.25 -2.50
N MET A 90 -6.06 -2.15 -3.23
CA MET A 90 -6.09 -0.80 -2.66
C MET A 90 -7.09 0.07 -3.41
N ASP A 91 -7.94 0.74 -2.65
CA ASP A 91 -8.90 1.71 -3.17
C ASP A 91 -8.40 3.13 -2.87
N ALA A 92 -8.30 3.95 -3.90
CA ALA A 92 -7.86 5.34 -3.86
C ALA A 92 -6.58 5.59 -3.04
N PRO A 93 -5.50 4.79 -3.25
CA PRO A 93 -4.32 4.82 -2.38
C PRO A 93 -3.58 6.16 -2.39
N PHE A 94 -3.74 6.96 -3.41
CA PHE A 94 -3.03 8.24 -3.58
C PHE A 94 -3.88 9.46 -3.25
N SER A 95 -5.10 9.29 -2.77
CA SER A 95 -5.98 10.40 -2.40
C SER A 95 -5.36 11.26 -1.30
N ASN A 96 -5.31 12.58 -1.53
CA ASN A 96 -4.73 13.57 -0.62
C ASN A 96 -3.22 13.40 -0.34
N VAL A 97 -2.51 12.73 -1.24
CA VAL A 97 -1.05 12.56 -1.20
C VAL A 97 -0.42 13.48 -2.23
N ASP A 98 0.68 14.14 -1.87
CA ASP A 98 1.42 14.96 -2.83
C ASP A 98 2.24 14.09 -3.81
N GLU A 99 2.64 14.67 -4.94
CA GLU A 99 3.33 13.95 -6.02
C GLU A 99 4.61 13.25 -5.57
N ILE A 100 5.38 13.85 -4.66
CA ILE A 100 6.65 13.27 -4.19
C ILE A 100 6.37 11.99 -3.42
N HIS A 101 5.39 12.03 -2.53
CA HIS A 101 4.98 10.85 -1.78
C HIS A 101 4.31 9.79 -2.67
N ILE A 102 3.50 10.20 -3.67
CA ILE A 102 2.93 9.26 -4.65
C ILE A 102 4.06 8.48 -5.36
N ARG A 103 5.09 9.15 -5.86
CA ARG A 103 6.24 8.50 -6.52
C ARG A 103 6.96 7.52 -5.58
N ASN A 104 7.22 7.92 -4.35
CA ASN A 104 7.90 7.07 -3.36
C ASN A 104 7.07 5.84 -2.97
N ILE A 105 5.77 6.02 -2.75
CA ILE A 105 4.84 4.93 -2.45
C ILE A 105 4.76 3.97 -3.65
N SER A 106 4.66 4.49 -4.87
CA SER A 106 4.58 3.70 -6.11
C SER A 106 5.78 2.78 -6.28
N ALA A 107 6.99 3.27 -5.97
CA ALA A 107 8.22 2.47 -6.05
C ALA A 107 8.23 1.29 -5.07
N ILE A 108 7.56 1.41 -3.93
CA ILE A 108 7.47 0.36 -2.93
C ILE A 108 6.31 -0.59 -3.23
N LEU A 109 5.14 -0.06 -3.60
CA LEU A 109 3.97 -0.87 -3.94
C LEU A 109 4.27 -1.91 -5.02
N SER A 110 5.02 -1.53 -6.03
CA SER A 110 5.41 -2.43 -7.13
C SER A 110 6.21 -3.67 -6.66
N ARG A 111 6.77 -3.64 -5.46
CA ARG A 111 7.56 -4.72 -4.86
C ARG A 111 6.87 -5.41 -3.67
N SER A 112 5.77 -4.84 -3.19
CA SER A 112 5.13 -5.28 -1.94
C SER A 112 4.38 -6.60 -2.08
N ALA A 113 3.83 -6.91 -3.26
CA ALA A 113 3.08 -8.15 -3.48
C ALA A 113 3.30 -8.68 -4.90
N GLU A 114 3.04 -9.97 -5.11
CA GLU A 114 3.11 -10.63 -6.43
C GLU A 114 2.08 -10.05 -7.40
N GLN A 115 0.94 -9.63 -6.88
CA GLN A 115 -0.09 -8.93 -7.62
C GLN A 115 -0.57 -7.73 -6.81
N VAL A 116 -0.62 -6.57 -7.45
CA VAL A 116 -1.17 -5.35 -6.88
C VAL A 116 -2.34 -4.90 -7.75
N ILE A 117 -3.49 -4.67 -7.14
CA ILE A 117 -4.70 -4.16 -7.79
C ILE A 117 -5.00 -2.81 -7.15
N ILE A 118 -5.01 -1.75 -7.94
CA ILE A 118 -5.29 -0.40 -7.45
C ILE A 118 -6.44 0.25 -8.23
N ALA A 119 -7.37 0.85 -7.50
CA ALA A 119 -8.35 1.75 -8.07
C ALA A 119 -7.90 3.20 -7.79
N VAL A 120 -7.71 4.01 -8.83
CA VAL A 120 -7.20 5.38 -8.70
C VAL A 120 -7.95 6.32 -9.63
N MET A 121 -8.04 7.59 -9.25
CA MET A 121 -8.47 8.63 -10.17
C MET A 121 -7.35 8.98 -11.16
N GLN A 122 -7.72 9.42 -12.36
CA GLN A 122 -6.75 9.79 -13.41
C GLN A 122 -5.71 10.79 -12.91
N LYS A 123 -6.11 11.82 -12.19
CA LYS A 123 -5.21 12.84 -11.63
C LYS A 123 -4.17 12.29 -10.66
N ASP A 124 -4.51 11.24 -9.93
CA ASP A 124 -3.64 10.61 -8.93
C ASP A 124 -2.74 9.54 -9.58
N TRP A 125 -3.13 9.04 -10.75
CA TRP A 125 -2.34 8.11 -11.55
C TRP A 125 -1.14 8.79 -12.24
N GLU A 126 -1.31 10.02 -12.72
CA GLU A 126 -0.28 10.70 -13.50
C GLU A 126 1.10 10.74 -12.83
N PRO A 127 1.22 11.12 -11.53
CA PRO A 127 2.52 11.08 -10.85
C PRO A 127 3.08 9.67 -10.63
N ALA A 128 2.21 8.66 -10.54
CA ALA A 128 2.60 7.27 -10.36
C ALA A 128 3.01 6.58 -11.66
N ALA A 129 2.49 7.05 -12.79
CA ALA A 129 2.59 6.39 -14.09
C ALA A 129 4.04 6.17 -14.54
N GLU A 130 4.94 7.11 -14.30
CA GLU A 130 6.35 6.99 -14.66
C GLU A 130 7.00 5.72 -14.07
N ILE A 131 6.60 5.36 -12.85
CA ILE A 131 7.16 4.21 -12.12
C ILE A 131 6.33 2.96 -12.38
N MET A 132 5.01 3.07 -12.35
CA MET A 132 4.12 1.92 -12.34
C MET A 132 3.67 1.46 -13.72
N ALA A 133 3.55 2.34 -14.73
CA ALA A 133 3.05 1.96 -16.04
C ALA A 133 3.84 0.81 -16.71
N PRO A 134 5.17 0.74 -16.60
CA PRO A 134 5.92 -0.40 -17.15
C PRO A 134 5.60 -1.75 -16.49
N LEU A 135 4.95 -1.75 -15.32
CA LEU A 135 4.62 -2.92 -14.52
C LEU A 135 3.14 -3.32 -14.62
N VAL A 136 2.34 -2.50 -15.31
CA VAL A 136 0.90 -2.76 -15.48
C VAL A 136 0.69 -3.90 -16.47
N GLY A 137 0.16 -5.03 -16.01
CA GLY A 137 -0.25 -6.13 -16.86
C GLY A 137 -1.60 -5.89 -17.53
N LYS A 138 -2.54 -5.28 -16.78
CA LYS A 138 -3.88 -4.92 -17.27
C LYS A 138 -4.35 -3.62 -16.65
N SER A 139 -5.03 -2.79 -17.43
CA SER A 139 -5.70 -1.60 -16.93
C SER A 139 -7.14 -1.54 -17.43
N TYR A 140 -8.00 -1.01 -16.57
CA TYR A 140 -9.41 -0.86 -16.84
C TYR A 140 -9.83 0.57 -16.53
N ARG A 141 -10.71 1.13 -17.35
CA ARG A 141 -11.33 2.43 -17.11
C ARG A 141 -12.77 2.23 -16.70
N ILE A 142 -13.15 2.90 -15.63
CA ILE A 142 -14.53 2.96 -15.17
C ILE A 142 -15.11 4.28 -15.67
N GLU A 143 -16.09 4.20 -16.55
CA GLU A 143 -16.73 5.37 -17.18
C GLU A 143 -18.23 5.34 -16.90
N LYS A 144 -18.81 6.51 -16.66
CA LYS A 144 -20.26 6.69 -16.63
C LYS A 144 -20.79 6.93 -18.02
N ASP A 145 -22.00 6.46 -18.28
CA ASP A 145 -22.72 6.84 -19.50
C ASP A 145 -23.16 8.30 -19.46
N HIS A 146 -23.30 8.88 -20.63
CA HIS A 146 -23.81 10.23 -20.82
C HIS A 146 -25.08 10.18 -21.65
N ASP A 147 -26.04 11.04 -21.34
CA ASP A 147 -27.22 11.23 -22.14
C ASP A 147 -26.94 12.02 -23.45
N ALA A 148 -27.96 12.26 -24.24
CA ALA A 148 -27.84 12.98 -25.51
C ALA A 148 -27.32 14.43 -25.34
N ASP A 149 -27.48 15.01 -24.16
CA ASP A 149 -27.05 16.37 -23.81
C ASP A 149 -25.64 16.37 -23.15
N GLY A 150 -25.00 15.20 -23.03
CA GLY A 150 -23.65 15.04 -22.44
C GLY A 150 -23.62 15.04 -20.92
N LYS A 151 -24.78 14.87 -20.26
CA LYS A 151 -24.86 14.76 -18.81
C LYS A 151 -24.67 13.32 -18.35
N GLU A 152 -23.87 13.12 -17.29
CA GLU A 152 -23.67 11.79 -16.70
C GLU A 152 -24.98 11.13 -16.26
N ILE A 153 -25.13 9.86 -16.60
CA ILE A 153 -26.24 9.01 -16.15
C ILE A 153 -25.77 8.23 -14.92
N ASP A 154 -26.26 8.62 -13.75
CA ASP A 154 -25.79 8.09 -12.45
C ASP A 154 -25.98 6.58 -12.26
N THR A 155 -26.85 5.95 -13.03
CA THR A 155 -27.22 4.54 -12.88
C THR A 155 -26.46 3.59 -13.80
N MET A 156 -25.66 4.11 -14.75
CA MET A 156 -24.97 3.28 -15.73
C MET A 156 -23.46 3.55 -15.70
N THR A 157 -22.72 2.51 -15.39
CA THR A 157 -21.26 2.54 -15.34
C THR A 157 -20.71 1.37 -16.14
N HIS A 158 -19.75 1.63 -17.01
CA HIS A 158 -19.06 0.63 -17.82
C HIS A 158 -17.61 0.47 -17.42
N ILE A 159 -17.14 -0.77 -17.49
CA ILE A 159 -15.71 -1.10 -17.33
C ILE A 159 -15.17 -1.43 -18.72
N LYS A 160 -14.17 -0.67 -19.15
CA LYS A 160 -13.46 -0.89 -20.42
C LYS A 160 -12.02 -1.29 -20.13
N GLU A 161 -11.52 -2.32 -20.82
CA GLU A 161 -10.10 -2.66 -20.83
C GLU A 161 -9.38 -1.66 -21.76
N ASN A 162 -8.26 -1.09 -21.29
CA ASN A 162 -7.43 -0.15 -22.08
C ASN A 162 -6.38 -0.90 -22.90
#